data_0ed4da69b6f4f19940e7c47905d193e0
#
_entry.id   0ed4da69b6f4f19940e7c47905d193e0
#
_cell.length_a   1.000
_cell.length_b   1.000
_cell.length_c   1.000
_cell.angle_alpha   90.00
_cell.angle_beta   90.00
_cell.angle_gamma   90.00
#
_symmetry.space_group_name_H-M   'P 1'
#
loop_
_entity.id
_entity.type
_entity.pdbx_description
1 polymer ?
#
loop_
_entity_poly.entity_id
_entity_poly.type
_entity_poly.pdbx_seq_one_letter_code
_entity_poly.pdbx_strand_id
1 'polypeptide(L)'
;MATVHEIEQRLFSWAPRESAMDWDNVGHLVGDPEQEVERILVALDITERVVQEAIDCGAQLIVSHHPVMNVRWHEREMQTLRPDTRLGGVLTTLVKNAISAICMHTNLDAADGGVNDCLAKKLGLNDVFLLNDEKIGRIGTLSCEKGLEEFLRDVIELLGCGGLRYCRGSGRVHRVAVGGGACGEYIPQAIAQGCDTFVTSDLRYNDFLDTRGLNLIDAGHFPTENVVCPTVKAYLEEHFPEVKTVISTSHRDVIQYYL
;
A
#
# COMPACT_ATOMS: atom_id res chain seq x y z
N MET A 1 9.52 25.39 -10.92
CA MET A 1 8.64 24.45 -10.15
C MET A 1 8.75 23.10 -10.81
N ALA A 2 8.65 22.02 -10.04
CA ALA A 2 8.72 20.67 -10.59
C ALA A 2 7.47 20.36 -11.43
N THR A 3 7.62 19.63 -12.54
CA THR A 3 6.52 19.13 -13.35
C THR A 3 6.05 17.75 -12.87
N VAL A 4 4.84 17.36 -13.25
CA VAL A 4 4.30 16.00 -13.00
C VAL A 4 5.26 14.94 -13.55
N HIS A 5 5.82 15.16 -14.75
CA HIS A 5 6.78 14.26 -15.37
C HIS A 5 8.08 14.12 -14.56
N GLU A 6 8.65 15.22 -14.07
CA GLU A 6 9.87 15.17 -13.23
C GLU A 6 9.63 14.43 -11.93
N ILE A 7 8.45 14.61 -11.33
CA ILE A 7 8.04 13.89 -10.11
C ILE A 7 7.90 12.40 -10.40
N GLU A 8 7.24 12.02 -11.50
CA GLU A 8 7.12 10.61 -11.91
C GLU A 8 8.49 9.96 -12.13
N GLN A 9 9.39 10.62 -12.87
CA GLN A 9 10.75 10.12 -13.11
C GLN A 9 11.52 9.91 -11.80
N ARG A 10 11.35 10.81 -10.84
CA ARG A 10 11.98 10.67 -9.53
C ARG A 10 11.40 9.50 -8.74
N LEU A 11 10.09 9.31 -8.74
CA LEU A 11 9.44 8.16 -8.10
C LEU A 11 9.89 6.84 -8.76
N PHE A 12 10.01 6.77 -10.08
CA PHE A 12 10.53 5.59 -10.78
C PHE A 12 12.03 5.36 -10.58
N SER A 13 12.82 6.37 -10.20
CA SER A 13 14.19 6.14 -9.78
C SER A 13 14.31 5.46 -8.42
N TRP A 14 13.27 5.54 -7.57
CA TRP A 14 13.16 4.80 -6.32
C TRP A 14 12.53 3.42 -6.52
N ALA A 15 11.38 3.37 -7.17
CA ALA A 15 10.62 2.15 -7.43
C ALA A 15 10.40 2.01 -8.95
N PRO A 16 11.35 1.36 -9.68
CA PRO A 16 11.31 1.28 -11.14
C PRO A 16 10.00 0.68 -11.67
N ARG A 17 9.50 1.21 -12.78
CA ARG A 17 8.28 0.72 -13.41
C ARG A 17 8.37 -0.77 -13.78
N GLU A 18 9.54 -1.20 -14.17
CA GLU A 18 9.86 -2.58 -14.60
C GLU A 18 9.79 -3.59 -13.44
N SER A 19 9.78 -3.10 -12.19
CA SER A 19 9.58 -3.96 -11.01
C SER A 19 8.11 -4.19 -10.67
N ALA A 20 7.18 -3.53 -11.36
CA ALA A 20 5.75 -3.79 -11.19
C ALA A 20 5.37 -5.15 -11.79
N MET A 21 4.33 -5.75 -11.22
CA MET A 21 3.72 -6.95 -11.78
C MET A 21 3.19 -6.69 -13.20
N ASP A 22 3.28 -7.67 -14.10
CA ASP A 22 2.89 -7.56 -15.51
C ASP A 22 1.44 -7.11 -15.75
N TRP A 23 0.56 -7.37 -14.79
CA TRP A 23 -0.84 -7.00 -14.84
C TRP A 23 -1.14 -5.60 -14.30
N ASP A 24 -0.16 -4.94 -13.71
CA ASP A 24 -0.36 -3.69 -12.98
C ASP A 24 -0.43 -2.46 -13.88
N ASN A 25 -0.95 -1.35 -13.32
CA ASN A 25 -1.11 -0.08 -14.01
C ASN A 25 -0.49 1.06 -13.19
N VAL A 26 0.84 1.13 -13.21
CA VAL A 26 1.62 2.11 -12.43
C VAL A 26 2.07 3.31 -13.28
N GLY A 27 2.27 4.44 -12.63
CA GLY A 27 2.77 5.67 -13.23
C GLY A 27 1.74 6.78 -13.32
N HIS A 28 1.96 7.74 -14.21
CA HIS A 28 1.09 8.87 -14.45
C HIS A 28 -0.17 8.43 -15.22
N LEU A 29 -1.30 8.35 -14.52
CA LEU A 29 -2.54 7.79 -15.05
C LEU A 29 -3.55 8.85 -15.52
N VAL A 30 -3.50 10.06 -14.97
CA VAL A 30 -4.43 11.16 -15.27
C VAL A 30 -3.69 12.48 -15.24
N GLY A 31 -3.96 13.35 -16.20
CA GLY A 31 -3.50 14.73 -16.21
C GLY A 31 -2.44 15.05 -17.26
N ASP A 32 -1.83 16.22 -17.13
CA ASP A 32 -0.81 16.74 -18.05
C ASP A 32 0.60 16.53 -17.46
N PRO A 33 1.51 15.82 -18.15
CA PRO A 33 2.88 15.61 -17.68
C PRO A 33 3.68 16.89 -17.52
N GLU A 34 3.36 17.94 -18.28
CA GLU A 34 4.05 19.24 -18.23
C GLU A 34 3.46 20.20 -17.20
N GLN A 35 2.40 19.80 -16.49
CA GLN A 35 1.80 20.61 -15.44
C GLN A 35 2.81 20.87 -14.30
N GLU A 36 2.98 22.15 -13.95
CA GLU A 36 3.74 22.56 -12.78
C GLU A 36 3.00 22.20 -11.48
N VAL A 37 3.74 21.74 -10.48
CA VAL A 37 3.20 21.26 -9.20
C VAL A 37 3.76 22.09 -8.06
N GLU A 38 2.87 22.74 -7.31
CA GLU A 38 3.17 23.46 -6.07
C GLU A 38 2.78 22.64 -4.84
N ARG A 39 1.80 21.73 -5.00
CA ARG A 39 1.31 20.91 -3.91
C ARG A 39 0.95 19.50 -4.37
N ILE A 40 1.39 18.52 -3.56
CA ILE A 40 1.09 17.10 -3.72
C ILE A 40 0.24 16.64 -2.53
N LEU A 41 -0.81 15.87 -2.83
CA LEU A 41 -1.57 15.10 -1.85
C LEU A 41 -1.19 13.62 -1.95
N VAL A 42 -0.70 13.02 -0.86
CA VAL A 42 -0.37 11.59 -0.79
C VAL A 42 -1.52 10.84 -0.15
N ALA A 43 -1.93 9.73 -0.74
CA ALA A 43 -3.00 8.88 -0.23
C ALA A 43 -2.76 7.41 -0.60
N LEU A 44 -3.41 6.46 0.08
CA LEU A 44 -3.42 5.06 -0.34
C LEU A 44 -4.32 4.90 -1.58
N ASP A 45 -5.55 5.41 -1.50
CA ASP A 45 -6.58 5.32 -2.54
C ASP A 45 -6.98 6.70 -3.04
N ILE A 46 -7.31 6.82 -4.35
CA ILE A 46 -7.95 8.01 -4.92
C ILE A 46 -9.47 7.82 -4.90
N THR A 47 -10.09 8.23 -3.81
CA THR A 47 -11.55 8.23 -3.64
C THR A 47 -12.14 9.61 -3.96
N GLU A 48 -13.47 9.70 -4.10
CA GLU A 48 -14.17 10.98 -4.26
C GLU A 48 -13.82 11.98 -3.14
N ARG A 49 -13.66 11.50 -1.90
CA ARG A 49 -13.28 12.33 -0.74
C ARG A 49 -11.86 12.84 -0.84
N VAL A 50 -10.94 12.00 -1.30
CA VAL A 50 -9.54 12.39 -1.50
C VAL A 50 -9.43 13.40 -2.65
N VAL A 51 -10.18 13.23 -3.74
CA VAL A 51 -10.24 14.22 -4.84
C VAL A 51 -10.82 15.55 -4.36
N GLN A 52 -11.88 15.52 -3.53
CA GLN A 52 -12.42 16.75 -2.96
C GLN A 52 -11.40 17.45 -2.04
N GLU A 53 -10.68 16.70 -1.20
CA GLU A 53 -9.60 17.26 -0.37
C GLU A 53 -8.48 17.88 -1.22
N ALA A 54 -8.11 17.25 -2.35
CA ALA A 54 -7.13 17.80 -3.28
C ALA A 54 -7.59 19.14 -3.85
N ILE A 55 -8.87 19.26 -4.24
CA ILE A 55 -9.48 20.51 -4.69
C ILE A 55 -9.43 21.56 -3.57
N ASP A 56 -9.90 21.21 -2.38
CA ASP A 56 -10.02 22.14 -1.24
C ASP A 56 -8.66 22.66 -0.76
N CYS A 57 -7.63 21.83 -0.84
CA CYS A 57 -6.28 22.22 -0.46
C CYS A 57 -5.44 22.81 -1.62
N GLY A 58 -5.97 22.81 -2.85
CA GLY A 58 -5.31 23.32 -4.04
C GLY A 58 -4.11 22.45 -4.48
N ALA A 59 -4.22 21.13 -4.40
CA ALA A 59 -3.20 20.22 -4.91
C ALA A 59 -3.35 20.04 -6.44
N GLN A 60 -2.23 20.09 -7.16
CA GLN A 60 -2.16 19.81 -8.59
C GLN A 60 -1.91 18.32 -8.88
N LEU A 61 -1.38 17.59 -7.90
CA LEU A 61 -1.01 16.19 -8.07
C LEU A 61 -1.47 15.36 -6.86
N ILE A 62 -2.05 14.20 -7.14
CA ILE A 62 -2.23 13.13 -6.14
C ILE A 62 -1.22 12.02 -6.45
N VAL A 63 -0.43 11.62 -5.45
CA VAL A 63 0.41 10.42 -5.50
C VAL A 63 -0.25 9.37 -4.63
N SER A 64 -0.68 8.26 -5.24
CA SER A 64 -1.34 7.17 -4.55
C SER A 64 -0.57 5.86 -4.65
N HIS A 65 -0.87 4.95 -3.73
CA HIS A 65 -0.43 3.56 -3.85
C HIS A 65 -1.32 2.81 -4.85
N HIS A 66 -2.62 2.75 -4.61
CA HIS A 66 -3.54 2.07 -5.51
C HIS A 66 -3.79 2.87 -6.80
N PRO A 67 -3.82 2.19 -7.97
CA PRO A 67 -4.14 2.83 -9.23
C PRO A 67 -5.59 3.32 -9.26
N VAL A 68 -5.79 4.58 -9.66
CA VAL A 68 -7.13 5.16 -9.80
C VAL A 68 -7.96 4.40 -10.84
N MET A 69 -7.31 3.73 -11.78
CA MET A 69 -7.93 2.83 -12.73
C MET A 69 -7.02 1.62 -13.00
N ASN A 70 -7.61 0.43 -13.04
CA ASN A 70 -6.95 -0.79 -13.44
C ASN A 70 -7.84 -1.57 -14.40
N VAL A 71 -7.44 -1.58 -15.67
CA VAL A 71 -8.24 -2.14 -16.77
C VAL A 71 -8.39 -3.65 -16.62
N ARG A 72 -7.37 -4.36 -16.12
CA ARG A 72 -7.39 -5.83 -16.02
C ARG A 72 -8.35 -6.37 -14.97
N TRP A 73 -8.51 -5.65 -13.85
CA TRP A 73 -9.45 -6.08 -12.80
C TRP A 73 -10.90 -6.03 -13.25
N HIS A 74 -11.19 -5.25 -14.30
CA HIS A 74 -12.52 -4.99 -14.81
C HIS A 74 -12.68 -5.35 -16.29
N GLU A 75 -11.93 -6.33 -16.80
CA GLU A 75 -11.93 -6.71 -18.23
C GLU A 75 -13.33 -7.04 -18.80
N ARG A 76 -14.26 -7.44 -17.93
CA ARG A 76 -15.64 -7.76 -18.31
C ARG A 76 -16.63 -6.61 -18.11
N GLU A 77 -16.19 -5.49 -17.53
CA GLU A 77 -17.01 -4.34 -17.29
C GLU A 77 -16.72 -3.24 -18.32
N MET A 78 -17.77 -2.56 -18.75
CA MET A 78 -17.60 -1.40 -19.62
C MET A 78 -16.90 -0.28 -18.86
N GLN A 79 -15.69 0.07 -19.28
CA GLN A 79 -14.96 1.23 -18.74
C GLN A 79 -15.53 2.52 -19.36
N THR A 80 -15.89 3.49 -18.54
CA THR A 80 -16.53 4.72 -18.97
C THR A 80 -16.11 5.92 -18.13
N LEU A 81 -16.06 7.10 -18.74
CA LEU A 81 -15.85 8.38 -18.06
C LEU A 81 -17.15 9.06 -17.62
N ARG A 82 -18.27 8.38 -17.63
CA ARG A 82 -19.55 8.92 -17.19
C ARG A 82 -19.51 9.29 -15.71
N PRO A 83 -19.93 10.51 -15.35
CA PRO A 83 -19.85 11.00 -13.96
C PRO A 83 -20.84 10.31 -13.01
N ASP A 84 -21.80 9.54 -13.53
CA ASP A 84 -22.76 8.74 -12.74
C ASP A 84 -22.22 7.37 -12.33
N THR A 85 -20.98 7.03 -12.71
CA THR A 85 -20.26 5.86 -12.22
C THR A 85 -19.16 6.30 -11.26
N ARG A 86 -18.81 5.46 -10.28
CA ARG A 86 -17.77 5.78 -9.28
C ARG A 86 -16.46 6.17 -9.96
N LEU A 87 -15.92 5.30 -10.82
CA LEU A 87 -14.65 5.54 -11.51
C LEU A 87 -14.74 6.76 -12.44
N GLY A 88 -15.78 6.82 -13.26
CA GLY A 88 -15.98 7.94 -14.19
C GLY A 88 -16.16 9.28 -13.46
N GLY A 89 -16.83 9.28 -12.30
CA GLY A 89 -16.97 10.45 -11.44
C GLY A 89 -15.64 10.96 -10.93
N VAL A 90 -14.80 10.07 -10.39
CA VAL A 90 -13.44 10.38 -9.93
C VAL A 90 -12.60 10.95 -11.09
N LEU A 91 -12.50 10.23 -12.20
CA LEU A 91 -11.66 10.61 -13.34
C LEU A 91 -12.10 11.95 -13.96
N THR A 92 -13.41 12.14 -14.16
CA THR A 92 -13.93 13.41 -14.73
C THR A 92 -13.73 14.58 -13.76
N THR A 93 -13.76 14.35 -12.45
CA THR A 93 -13.50 15.39 -11.44
C THR A 93 -12.04 15.79 -11.44
N LEU A 94 -11.11 14.82 -11.48
CA LEU A 94 -9.67 15.08 -11.61
C LEU A 94 -9.38 15.95 -12.83
N VAL A 95 -9.86 15.53 -14.02
CA VAL A 95 -9.63 16.24 -15.28
C VAL A 95 -10.22 17.65 -15.26
N LYS A 96 -11.47 17.83 -14.77
CA LYS A 96 -12.12 19.14 -14.70
C LYS A 96 -11.42 20.14 -13.79
N ASN A 97 -10.71 19.66 -12.77
CA ASN A 97 -9.99 20.50 -11.82
C ASN A 97 -8.48 20.54 -12.10
N ALA A 98 -8.03 20.03 -13.26
CA ALA A 98 -6.62 19.94 -13.63
C ALA A 98 -5.75 19.31 -12.53
N ILE A 99 -6.23 18.22 -11.93
CA ILE A 99 -5.49 17.44 -10.93
C ILE A 99 -4.94 16.19 -11.60
N SER A 100 -3.62 16.05 -11.59
CA SER A 100 -2.93 14.89 -12.10
C SER A 100 -2.87 13.77 -11.04
N ALA A 101 -2.73 12.52 -11.49
CA ALA A 101 -2.63 11.36 -10.61
C ALA A 101 -1.48 10.43 -11.04
N ILE A 102 -0.58 10.16 -10.11
CA ILE A 102 0.49 9.16 -10.24
C ILE A 102 0.21 8.03 -9.26
N CYS A 103 0.34 6.79 -9.73
CA CYS A 103 0.21 5.59 -8.94
C CYS A 103 1.56 4.87 -8.81
N MET A 104 1.90 4.45 -7.58
CA MET A 104 3.06 3.63 -7.25
C MET A 104 2.56 2.40 -6.47
N HIS A 105 2.29 1.30 -7.16
CA HIS A 105 1.62 0.12 -6.62
C HIS A 105 2.60 -1.05 -6.42
N THR A 106 2.50 -2.12 -7.18
CA THR A 106 3.36 -3.31 -6.97
C THR A 106 4.84 -3.04 -7.18
N ASN A 107 5.21 -2.02 -7.94
CA ASN A 107 6.60 -1.54 -8.00
C ASN A 107 7.08 -0.96 -6.66
N LEU A 108 6.20 -0.29 -5.92
CA LEU A 108 6.51 0.23 -4.57
C LEU A 108 6.49 -0.88 -3.51
N ASP A 109 5.67 -1.93 -3.71
CA ASP A 109 5.72 -3.14 -2.87
C ASP A 109 7.06 -3.85 -2.97
N ALA A 110 7.62 -3.90 -4.19
CA ALA A 110 8.89 -4.56 -4.49
C ALA A 110 10.11 -3.73 -4.08
N ALA A 111 9.97 -2.39 -4.01
CA ALA A 111 11.10 -1.48 -3.79
C ALA A 111 11.71 -1.60 -2.40
N ASP A 112 13.03 -1.38 -2.33
CA ASP A 112 13.72 -1.19 -1.06
C ASP A 112 13.21 0.10 -0.39
N GLY A 113 12.85 0.00 0.88
CA GLY A 113 12.21 1.09 1.61
C GLY A 113 10.73 1.34 1.24
N GLY A 114 10.13 0.50 0.39
CA GLY A 114 8.73 0.55 -0.01
C GLY A 114 7.78 -0.03 1.03
N VAL A 115 6.58 -0.45 0.58
CA VAL A 115 5.48 -0.89 1.46
C VAL A 115 5.92 -1.97 2.44
N ASN A 116 6.54 -3.03 1.94
CA ASN A 116 6.88 -4.19 2.77
C ASN A 116 8.00 -3.92 3.77
N ASP A 117 8.97 -3.06 3.42
CA ASP A 117 10.00 -2.61 4.36
C ASP A 117 9.41 -1.69 5.43
N CYS A 118 8.49 -0.81 5.05
CA CYS A 118 7.76 0.05 5.99
C CYS A 118 6.94 -0.78 6.98
N LEU A 119 6.25 -1.83 6.50
CA LEU A 119 5.47 -2.75 7.33
C LEU A 119 6.37 -3.54 8.29
N ALA A 120 7.47 -4.12 7.80
CA ALA A 120 8.45 -4.83 8.62
C ALA A 120 9.02 -3.92 9.73
N LYS A 121 9.44 -2.71 9.36
CA LYS A 121 9.94 -1.69 10.30
C LYS A 121 8.89 -1.30 11.32
N LYS A 122 7.64 -1.10 10.89
CA LYS A 122 6.53 -0.71 11.77
C LYS A 122 6.24 -1.77 12.83
N LEU A 123 6.37 -3.06 12.46
CA LEU A 123 6.23 -4.20 13.37
C LEU A 123 7.50 -4.51 14.17
N GLY A 124 8.56 -3.71 14.04
CA GLY A 124 9.79 -3.85 14.82
C GLY A 124 10.65 -5.05 14.44
N LEU A 125 10.60 -5.48 13.18
CA LEU A 125 11.40 -6.60 12.68
C LEU A 125 12.85 -6.15 12.42
N ASN A 126 13.79 -6.99 12.79
CA ASN A 126 15.23 -6.86 12.55
C ASN A 126 15.68 -7.86 11.48
N ASP A 127 16.89 -7.68 10.94
CA ASP A 127 17.51 -8.57 9.96
C ASP A 127 16.56 -8.87 8.78
N VAL A 128 15.98 -7.79 8.21
CA VAL A 128 14.94 -7.89 7.20
C VAL A 128 15.53 -8.27 5.84
N PHE A 129 14.90 -9.23 5.17
CA PHE A 129 15.24 -9.68 3.82
C PHE A 129 14.00 -10.08 3.01
N LEU A 130 14.16 -10.32 1.71
CA LEU A 130 13.08 -10.64 0.79
C LEU A 130 12.40 -11.98 1.14
N LEU A 131 11.07 -12.01 1.05
CA LEU A 131 10.29 -13.24 1.20
C LEU A 131 10.41 -14.15 -0.03
N ASN A 132 10.50 -13.55 -1.24
CA ASN A 132 10.51 -14.27 -2.51
C ASN A 132 11.31 -13.51 -3.60
N ASP A 133 11.48 -14.14 -4.76
CA ASP A 133 12.21 -13.57 -5.91
C ASP A 133 11.45 -12.43 -6.59
N GLU A 134 10.14 -12.35 -6.45
CA GLU A 134 9.29 -11.27 -6.96
C GLU A 134 9.45 -9.98 -6.12
N LYS A 135 10.19 -10.06 -5.01
CA LYS A 135 10.44 -8.99 -4.05
C LYS A 135 9.20 -8.51 -3.31
N ILE A 136 8.10 -9.23 -3.39
CA ILE A 136 6.88 -8.95 -2.62
C ILE A 136 6.99 -9.62 -1.25
N GLY A 137 6.76 -8.84 -0.20
CA GLY A 137 6.91 -9.28 1.19
C GLY A 137 8.35 -9.26 1.71
N ARG A 138 8.44 -9.30 3.01
CA ARG A 138 9.71 -9.34 3.76
C ARG A 138 9.65 -10.38 4.87
N ILE A 139 10.82 -10.85 5.28
CA ILE A 139 10.99 -11.68 6.49
C ILE A 139 11.94 -10.95 7.41
N GLY A 140 11.65 -11.00 8.71
CA GLY A 140 12.56 -10.49 9.73
C GLY A 140 12.35 -11.22 11.05
N THR A 141 13.08 -10.81 12.07
CA THR A 141 12.98 -11.38 13.40
C THR A 141 12.63 -10.33 14.45
N LEU A 142 11.82 -10.70 15.42
CA LEU A 142 11.66 -9.89 16.62
C LEU A 142 12.94 -9.95 17.47
N SER A 143 13.23 -8.90 18.22
CA SER A 143 14.38 -8.87 19.15
C SER A 143 14.29 -9.92 20.26
N CYS A 144 13.09 -10.36 20.61
CA CYS A 144 12.82 -11.47 21.52
C CYS A 144 11.55 -12.20 21.08
N GLU A 145 11.49 -13.51 21.38
CA GLU A 145 10.28 -14.30 21.14
C GLU A 145 9.11 -13.78 21.99
N LYS A 146 7.92 -13.68 21.39
CA LYS A 146 6.67 -13.27 22.03
C LYS A 146 5.62 -14.38 21.98
N GLY A 147 4.64 -14.33 22.87
CA GLY A 147 3.40 -15.07 22.72
C GLY A 147 2.51 -14.47 21.64
N LEU A 148 1.72 -15.32 20.97
CA LEU A 148 0.85 -14.86 19.87
C LEU A 148 -0.10 -13.74 20.32
N GLU A 149 -0.75 -13.85 21.46
CA GLU A 149 -1.69 -12.84 21.94
C GLU A 149 -1.03 -11.48 22.25
N GLU A 150 0.22 -11.50 22.67
CA GLU A 150 1.01 -10.27 22.86
C GLU A 150 1.26 -9.62 21.51
N PHE A 151 1.73 -10.40 20.54
CA PHE A 151 2.02 -9.90 19.19
C PHE A 151 0.76 -9.41 18.47
N LEU A 152 -0.40 -10.06 18.64
CA LEU A 152 -1.67 -9.60 18.07
C LEU A 152 -2.05 -8.20 18.59
N ARG A 153 -1.82 -7.94 19.90
CA ARG A 153 -2.03 -6.58 20.46
C ARG A 153 -1.06 -5.57 19.88
N ASP A 154 0.22 -5.95 19.73
CA ASP A 154 1.21 -5.08 19.07
C ASP A 154 0.80 -4.73 17.65
N VAL A 155 0.35 -5.71 16.85
CA VAL A 155 -0.13 -5.48 15.47
C VAL A 155 -1.29 -4.49 15.45
N ILE A 156 -2.29 -4.67 16.33
CA ILE A 156 -3.45 -3.75 16.42
C ILE A 156 -2.97 -2.32 16.75
N GLU A 157 -2.12 -2.18 17.76
CA GLU A 157 -1.65 -0.87 18.23
C GLU A 157 -0.75 -0.18 17.18
N LEU A 158 0.23 -0.91 16.65
CA LEU A 158 1.23 -0.36 15.73
C LEU A 158 0.63 0.01 14.38
N LEU A 159 -0.29 -0.80 13.85
CA LEU A 159 -0.93 -0.54 12.56
C LEU A 159 -2.22 0.27 12.67
N GLY A 160 -2.77 0.43 13.88
CA GLY A 160 -4.04 1.10 14.09
C GLY A 160 -5.24 0.32 13.53
N CYS A 161 -5.17 -1.02 13.55
CA CYS A 161 -6.24 -1.87 13.04
C CYS A 161 -7.51 -1.74 13.89
N GLY A 162 -8.68 -1.67 13.23
CA GLY A 162 -9.97 -1.73 13.93
C GLY A 162 -10.30 -3.12 14.50
N GLY A 163 -9.58 -4.14 14.04
CA GLY A 163 -9.66 -5.54 14.42
C GLY A 163 -8.80 -6.39 13.48
N LEU A 164 -8.62 -7.65 13.78
CA LEU A 164 -7.90 -8.58 12.89
C LEU A 164 -8.53 -9.98 12.93
N ARG A 165 -8.27 -10.77 11.90
CA ARG A 165 -8.59 -12.19 11.86
C ARG A 165 -7.29 -12.98 11.95
N TYR A 166 -7.31 -14.11 12.65
CA TYR A 166 -6.10 -14.94 12.75
C TYR A 166 -6.43 -16.41 12.95
N CYS A 167 -5.47 -17.26 12.64
CA CYS A 167 -5.44 -18.61 13.16
C CYS A 167 -4.13 -18.85 13.90
N ARG A 168 -4.24 -19.65 14.97
CA ARG A 168 -3.10 -20.04 15.78
C ARG A 168 -2.38 -21.21 15.13
N GLY A 169 -1.08 -21.05 14.88
CA GLY A 169 -0.14 -22.11 14.57
C GLY A 169 0.63 -22.56 15.81
N SER A 170 1.93 -22.29 15.84
CA SER A 170 2.81 -22.63 16.98
C SER A 170 2.47 -21.87 18.27
N GLY A 171 1.82 -20.71 18.15
CA GLY A 171 1.52 -19.82 19.28
C GLY A 171 2.72 -18.99 19.76
N ARG A 172 3.90 -19.18 19.17
CA ARG A 172 5.12 -18.39 19.40
C ARG A 172 5.40 -17.54 18.19
N VAL A 173 5.94 -16.33 18.40
CA VAL A 173 6.24 -15.36 17.36
C VAL A 173 7.68 -14.87 17.52
N HIS A 174 8.51 -15.16 16.53
CA HIS A 174 9.89 -14.69 16.48
C HIS A 174 10.35 -14.41 15.04
N ARG A 175 10.16 -15.35 14.11
CA ARG A 175 10.50 -15.21 12.70
C ARG A 175 9.25 -14.91 11.90
N VAL A 176 9.09 -13.63 11.55
CA VAL A 176 7.85 -13.10 11.00
C VAL A 176 8.03 -12.77 9.52
N ALA A 177 7.13 -13.29 8.68
CA ALA A 177 6.91 -12.79 7.33
C ALA A 177 5.86 -11.68 7.36
N VAL A 178 6.00 -10.69 6.48
CA VAL A 178 5.03 -9.62 6.26
C VAL A 178 4.77 -9.45 4.77
N GLY A 179 3.51 -9.14 4.42
CA GLY A 179 3.11 -8.76 3.07
C GLY A 179 1.97 -7.76 3.16
N GLY A 180 2.20 -6.52 2.71
CA GLY A 180 1.18 -5.49 2.64
C GLY A 180 0.09 -5.88 1.65
N GLY A 181 -1.18 -5.57 1.98
CA GLY A 181 -2.30 -5.93 1.13
C GLY A 181 -2.55 -7.44 1.03
N ALA A 182 -3.04 -7.88 -0.12
CA ALA A 182 -3.51 -9.25 -0.36
C ALA A 182 -2.36 -10.20 -0.77
N CYS A 183 -1.54 -10.62 0.18
CA CYS A 183 -0.38 -11.50 -0.05
C CYS A 183 -0.61 -12.97 0.37
N GLY A 184 -1.87 -13.44 0.43
CA GLY A 184 -2.20 -14.81 0.81
C GLY A 184 -1.56 -15.89 -0.07
N GLU A 185 -1.23 -15.59 -1.31
CA GLU A 185 -0.53 -16.50 -2.24
C GLU A 185 0.89 -16.85 -1.79
N TYR A 186 1.53 -16.03 -0.95
CA TYR A 186 2.88 -16.23 -0.44
C TYR A 186 2.96 -17.02 0.88
N ILE A 187 1.83 -17.54 1.39
CA ILE A 187 1.81 -18.43 2.57
C ILE A 187 2.77 -19.62 2.41
N PRO A 188 2.79 -20.33 1.25
CA PRO A 188 3.74 -21.44 1.06
C PRO A 188 5.21 -21.02 1.17
N GLN A 189 5.56 -19.84 0.67
CA GLN A 189 6.92 -19.29 0.76
C GLN A 189 7.29 -18.96 2.21
N ALA A 190 6.40 -18.32 2.98
CA ALA A 190 6.62 -18.05 4.40
C ALA A 190 6.88 -19.34 5.19
N ILE A 191 6.10 -20.40 4.92
CA ILE A 191 6.30 -21.74 5.52
C ILE A 191 7.65 -22.31 5.11
N ALA A 192 7.98 -22.30 3.81
CA ALA A 192 9.23 -22.85 3.27
C ALA A 192 10.46 -22.13 3.83
N GLN A 193 10.35 -20.84 4.10
CA GLN A 193 11.38 -20.02 4.74
C GLN A 193 11.46 -20.18 6.26
N GLY A 194 10.63 -21.05 6.85
CA GLY A 194 10.66 -21.37 8.28
C GLY A 194 10.12 -20.24 9.18
N CYS A 195 9.23 -19.40 8.65
CA CYS A 195 8.53 -18.41 9.46
C CYS A 195 7.56 -19.11 10.42
N ASP A 196 7.42 -18.57 11.62
CA ASP A 196 6.40 -19.00 12.58
C ASP A 196 5.12 -18.18 12.49
N THR A 197 5.21 -16.98 11.84
CA THR A 197 4.12 -16.03 11.74
C THR A 197 4.14 -15.33 10.38
N PHE A 198 2.95 -15.08 9.81
CA PHE A 198 2.78 -14.25 8.62
C PHE A 198 1.67 -13.22 8.83
N VAL A 199 2.01 -11.94 8.68
CA VAL A 199 1.08 -10.80 8.74
C VAL A 199 0.82 -10.30 7.33
N THR A 200 -0.46 -10.31 6.91
CA THR A 200 -0.91 -9.86 5.60
C THR A 200 -2.38 -9.43 5.66
N SER A 201 -3.10 -9.41 4.54
CA SER A 201 -4.54 -9.12 4.52
C SER A 201 -5.32 -9.89 3.45
N ASP A 202 -6.63 -9.66 3.41
CA ASP A 202 -7.59 -10.20 2.42
C ASP A 202 -7.58 -11.71 2.27
N LEU A 203 -7.32 -12.40 3.38
CA LEU A 203 -7.25 -13.85 3.43
C LEU A 203 -8.64 -14.49 3.30
N ARG A 204 -8.73 -15.50 2.47
CA ARG A 204 -9.95 -16.31 2.34
C ARG A 204 -10.01 -17.34 3.45
N TYR A 205 -11.19 -17.85 3.74
CA TYR A 205 -11.40 -18.92 4.74
C TYR A 205 -10.45 -20.11 4.56
N ASN A 206 -10.24 -20.54 3.30
CA ASN A 206 -9.38 -21.67 3.01
C ASN A 206 -7.90 -21.43 3.32
N ASP A 207 -7.44 -20.18 3.31
CA ASP A 207 -6.05 -19.83 3.62
C ASP A 207 -5.75 -20.10 5.11
N PHE A 208 -6.76 -20.05 5.99
CA PHE A 208 -6.64 -20.37 7.43
C PHE A 208 -6.70 -21.86 7.76
N LEU A 209 -7.10 -22.75 6.82
CA LEU A 209 -7.35 -24.15 7.11
C LEU A 209 -6.07 -25.01 7.17
N ASP A 210 -5.05 -24.69 6.39
CA ASP A 210 -3.79 -25.47 6.34
C ASP A 210 -2.56 -24.54 6.40
N THR A 211 -2.26 -24.06 7.57
CA THR A 211 -1.11 -23.18 7.82
C THR A 211 0.14 -23.92 8.28
N ARG A 212 0.07 -25.24 8.47
CA ARG A 212 1.20 -26.10 8.86
C ARG A 212 1.99 -25.58 10.07
N GLY A 213 1.30 -25.01 11.04
CA GLY A 213 1.90 -24.45 12.25
C GLY A 213 2.32 -22.99 12.18
N LEU A 214 2.12 -22.33 11.04
CA LEU A 214 2.27 -20.89 10.88
C LEU A 214 1.13 -20.15 11.61
N ASN A 215 1.43 -19.15 12.43
CA ASN A 215 0.43 -18.19 12.87
C ASN A 215 0.12 -17.28 11.68
N LEU A 216 -1.12 -17.28 11.20
CA LEU A 216 -1.55 -16.46 10.07
C LEU A 216 -2.44 -15.34 10.57
N ILE A 217 -2.08 -14.11 10.24
CA ILE A 217 -2.73 -12.88 10.73
C ILE A 217 -3.17 -12.04 9.54
N ASP A 218 -4.47 -11.78 9.44
CA ASP A 218 -5.07 -10.83 8.54
C ASP A 218 -5.33 -9.53 9.32
N ALA A 219 -4.46 -8.55 9.08
CA ALA A 219 -4.47 -7.28 9.80
C ALA A 219 -5.21 -6.16 9.04
N GLY A 220 -5.83 -6.51 7.90
CA GLY A 220 -6.56 -5.59 7.02
C GLY A 220 -5.66 -4.93 5.97
N HIS A 221 -6.25 -4.66 4.81
CA HIS A 221 -5.54 -4.12 3.64
C HIS A 221 -4.98 -2.73 3.93
N PHE A 222 -5.85 -1.79 4.26
CA PHE A 222 -5.46 -0.41 4.54
C PHE A 222 -4.39 -0.30 5.64
N PRO A 223 -4.50 -0.95 6.82
CA PRO A 223 -3.49 -0.84 7.86
C PRO A 223 -2.11 -1.38 7.46
N THR A 224 -2.06 -2.44 6.64
CA THR A 224 -0.80 -3.06 6.23
C THR A 224 -0.06 -2.27 5.15
N GLU A 225 -0.73 -1.43 4.37
CA GLU A 225 -0.14 -0.64 3.29
C GLU A 225 -0.02 0.85 3.58
N ASN A 226 -0.95 1.43 4.35
CA ASN A 226 -0.93 2.86 4.67
C ASN A 226 0.36 3.29 5.38
N VAL A 227 1.10 2.37 5.95
CA VAL A 227 2.43 2.59 6.55
C VAL A 227 3.44 3.20 5.57
N VAL A 228 3.21 3.11 4.26
CA VAL A 228 4.10 3.67 3.23
C VAL A 228 3.86 5.16 2.98
N CYS A 229 2.66 5.68 3.21
CA CYS A 229 2.32 7.08 2.90
C CYS A 229 3.26 8.11 3.56
N PRO A 230 3.67 7.96 4.84
CA PRO A 230 4.68 8.84 5.44
C PRO A 230 6.04 8.79 4.75
N THR A 231 6.43 7.61 4.24
CA THR A 231 7.72 7.43 3.53
C THR A 231 7.66 8.05 2.15
N VAL A 232 6.55 7.89 1.40
CA VAL A 232 6.34 8.57 0.12
C VAL A 232 6.39 10.10 0.30
N LYS A 233 5.70 10.62 1.34
CA LYS A 233 5.75 12.05 1.65
C LYS A 233 7.18 12.51 1.92
N ALA A 234 7.92 11.82 2.79
CA ALA A 234 9.29 12.17 3.13
C ALA A 234 10.22 12.14 1.90
N TYR A 235 10.08 11.14 1.04
CA TYR A 235 10.83 11.02 -0.20
C TYR A 235 10.56 12.21 -1.14
N LEU A 236 9.31 12.60 -1.29
CA LEU A 236 8.94 13.75 -2.12
C LEU A 236 9.46 15.07 -1.55
N GLU A 237 9.37 15.28 -0.24
CA GLU A 237 9.91 16.46 0.43
C GLU A 237 11.43 16.59 0.34
N GLU A 238 12.15 15.47 0.37
CA GLU A 238 13.60 15.43 0.22
C GLU A 238 14.04 15.86 -1.21
N HIS A 239 13.30 15.41 -2.23
CA HIS A 239 13.69 15.62 -3.62
C HIS A 239 13.07 16.87 -4.28
N PHE A 240 11.96 17.35 -3.73
CA PHE A 240 11.24 18.53 -4.19
C PHE A 240 10.87 19.43 -3.00
N PRO A 241 11.88 20.03 -2.32
CA PRO A 241 11.65 20.82 -1.12
C PRO A 241 10.81 22.09 -1.36
N GLU A 242 10.72 22.54 -2.61
CA GLU A 242 9.88 23.66 -3.02
C GLU A 242 8.39 23.29 -3.20
N VAL A 243 8.08 21.97 -3.28
CA VAL A 243 6.71 21.46 -3.45
C VAL A 243 6.13 21.07 -2.09
N LYS A 244 4.99 21.65 -1.74
CA LYS A 244 4.32 21.30 -0.48
C LYS A 244 3.67 19.92 -0.56
N THR A 245 4.20 18.95 0.16
CA THR A 245 3.63 17.59 0.21
C THR A 245 2.84 17.37 1.50
N VAL A 246 1.60 16.88 1.38
CA VAL A 246 0.73 16.57 2.52
C VAL A 246 0.14 15.18 2.36
N ILE A 247 -0.10 14.49 3.48
CA ILE A 247 -0.85 13.23 3.47
C ILE A 247 -2.33 13.56 3.62
N SER A 248 -3.18 12.90 2.83
CA SER A 248 -4.63 13.06 2.90
C SER A 248 -5.15 12.70 4.30
N THR A 249 -6.01 13.55 4.83
CA THR A 249 -6.76 13.31 6.07
C THR A 249 -8.10 12.64 5.81
N SER A 250 -8.54 12.65 4.55
CA SER A 250 -9.81 12.06 4.09
C SER A 250 -9.67 10.59 3.70
N HIS A 251 -8.44 10.12 3.39
CA HIS A 251 -8.23 8.70 3.17
C HIS A 251 -8.21 7.96 4.51
N ARG A 252 -8.97 6.91 4.59
CA ARG A 252 -9.09 6.08 5.79
C ARG A 252 -9.58 4.69 5.42
N ASP A 253 -9.36 3.74 6.32
CA ASP A 253 -9.92 2.41 6.18
C ASP A 253 -11.46 2.48 6.00
N VAL A 254 -11.95 1.82 4.96
CA VAL A 254 -13.38 1.72 4.66
C VAL A 254 -14.05 0.58 5.43
N ILE A 255 -13.24 -0.35 5.95
CA ILE A 255 -13.69 -1.48 6.74
C ILE A 255 -13.88 -1.03 8.19
N GLN A 256 -15.03 -1.34 8.75
CA GLN A 256 -15.36 -1.06 10.12
C GLN A 256 -15.68 -2.35 10.85
N TYR A 257 -15.30 -2.43 12.12
CA TYR A 257 -15.57 -3.58 12.97
C TYR A 257 -16.66 -3.22 13.99
N TYR A 258 -17.66 -4.06 14.06
CA TYR A 258 -18.66 -3.99 15.13
C TYR A 258 -18.25 -4.99 16.22
N LEU A 259 -17.92 -4.49 17.44
CA LEU A 259 -17.44 -5.27 18.58
C LEU A 259 -18.48 -5.29 19.68
#